data_fdaa67e74b1133b3b497c4441d3cce88
#
_entry.id   fdaa67e74b1133b3b497c4441d3cce88
#
_cell.length_a   1.000
_cell.length_b   1.000
_cell.length_c   1.000
_cell.angle_alpha   90.00
_cell.angle_beta   90.00
_cell.angle_gamma   90.00
#
_symmetry.space_group_name_H-M   'P 1'
#
loop_
_entity.id
_entity.type
_entity.pdbx_description
1 polymer ?
#
loop_
_entity_poly.entity_id
_entity_poly.type
_entity_poly.pdbx_seq_one_letter_code
_entity_poly.pdbx_strand_id
1 'polypeptide(L)'
;MTLLELCKYFDSFLHIDDFPSDPSDNGLQVQNRDPAGKQIKKVAFAVDACQESIDKAIAENADVLFVHHGLFWGHSVPVTKNHYNRLSSLIKNDVALFACHIPLDASKIVGNNYGLAFRLGLENLQDFGLWRGMNIGVKGEFKTPLSIEEICKKLFKNDEKPNIILDFGNEKIKTVAIISGGAGDDLDQAIADNVDLYITGELGHEQFHLAKENEISVIAGGHYNTETVGVSLVMEKLMQETNIQGVFIDAPTNM
;
A
#
# COMPACT_ATOMS: atom_id res chain seq x y z
N MET A 1 0.52 6.49 24.23
CA MET A 1 0.23 5.04 24.10
C MET A 1 1.53 4.25 24.21
N THR A 2 1.50 3.10 24.84
CA THR A 2 2.56 2.09 24.77
C THR A 2 2.55 1.39 23.40
N LEU A 3 3.58 0.59 23.08
CA LEU A 3 3.63 -0.16 21.83
C LEU A 3 2.44 -1.13 21.69
N LEU A 4 2.08 -1.85 22.77
CA LEU A 4 0.96 -2.79 22.73
C LEU A 4 -0.40 -2.08 22.54
N GLU A 5 -0.57 -0.90 23.09
CA GLU A 5 -1.76 -0.07 22.85
C GLU A 5 -1.79 0.46 21.42
N LEU A 6 -0.64 0.84 20.85
CA LEU A 6 -0.54 1.28 19.46
C LEU A 6 -0.84 0.14 18.48
N CYS A 7 -0.38 -1.08 18.74
CA CYS A 7 -0.72 -2.24 17.92
C CYS A 7 -2.24 -2.48 17.91
N LYS A 8 -2.91 -2.42 19.06
CA LYS A 8 -4.37 -2.53 19.16
C LYS A 8 -5.09 -1.40 18.43
N TYR A 9 -4.53 -0.19 18.48
CA TYR A 9 -5.06 0.95 17.75
C TYR A 9 -5.01 0.71 16.23
N PHE A 10 -3.88 0.26 15.69
CA PHE A 10 -3.77 -0.07 14.27
C PHE A 10 -4.73 -1.20 13.87
N ASP A 11 -4.80 -2.27 14.66
CA ASP A 11 -5.68 -3.40 14.39
C ASP A 11 -7.18 -3.02 14.43
N SER A 12 -7.56 -2.02 15.23
CA SER A 12 -8.96 -1.57 15.35
C SER A 12 -9.61 -1.09 14.05
N PHE A 13 -8.81 -0.76 13.02
CA PHE A 13 -9.29 -0.30 11.72
C PHE A 13 -8.62 -0.99 10.51
N LEU A 14 -7.54 -1.74 10.74
CA LEU A 14 -6.89 -2.55 9.68
C LEU A 14 -7.45 -3.97 9.62
N HIS A 15 -7.99 -4.48 10.73
CA HIS A 15 -8.63 -5.80 10.81
C HIS A 15 -7.75 -6.92 10.25
N ILE A 16 -6.50 -7.01 10.74
CA ILE A 16 -5.46 -7.91 10.23
C ILE A 16 -5.93 -9.36 10.16
N ASP A 17 -6.70 -9.82 11.16
CA ASP A 17 -7.18 -11.20 11.25
C ASP A 17 -8.21 -11.57 10.16
N ASP A 18 -8.79 -10.61 9.46
CA ASP A 18 -9.73 -10.84 8.36
C ASP A 18 -9.01 -11.33 7.08
N PHE A 19 -7.66 -11.30 7.05
CA PHE A 19 -6.84 -11.65 5.90
C PHE A 19 -5.90 -12.85 6.15
N PRO A 20 -6.41 -14.03 6.53
CA PRO A 20 -5.59 -15.17 6.95
C PRO A 20 -4.80 -15.83 5.81
N SER A 21 -5.10 -15.53 4.55
CA SER A 21 -4.38 -16.05 3.37
C SER A 21 -3.23 -15.15 2.92
N ASP A 22 -3.03 -14.00 3.57
CA ASP A 22 -1.89 -13.14 3.31
C ASP A 22 -0.59 -13.82 3.79
N PRO A 23 0.44 -13.95 2.94
CA PRO A 23 1.71 -14.53 3.36
C PRO A 23 2.55 -13.61 4.25
N SER A 24 2.20 -12.33 4.37
CA SER A 24 2.88 -11.41 5.28
C SER A 24 2.56 -11.75 6.73
N ASP A 25 3.57 -11.76 7.60
CA ASP A 25 3.35 -11.79 9.05
C ASP A 25 2.91 -10.39 9.49
N ASN A 26 1.63 -10.05 9.25
CA ASN A 26 1.06 -8.75 9.58
C ASN A 26 1.05 -8.51 11.09
N GLY A 27 1.20 -7.25 11.49
CA GLY A 27 1.25 -6.83 12.87
C GLY A 27 2.66 -6.51 13.36
N LEU A 28 2.91 -6.72 14.66
CA LEU A 28 4.19 -6.42 15.30
C LEU A 28 5.24 -7.46 14.93
N GLN A 29 6.23 -7.09 14.13
CA GLN A 29 7.31 -7.97 13.68
C GLN A 29 8.58 -7.87 14.53
N VAL A 30 8.88 -6.66 15.05
CA VAL A 30 10.00 -6.42 15.98
C VAL A 30 9.51 -5.53 17.10
N GLN A 31 9.60 -5.98 18.35
CA GLN A 31 9.21 -5.16 19.50
C GLN A 31 10.37 -4.27 20.01
N ASN A 32 10.04 -3.19 20.73
CA ASN A 32 10.99 -2.45 21.53
C ASN A 32 11.29 -3.18 22.87
N ARG A 33 12.21 -2.65 23.67
CA ARG A 33 12.64 -3.29 24.94
C ARG A 33 11.54 -3.33 26.00
N ASP A 34 10.64 -2.35 25.99
CA ASP A 34 9.57 -2.23 26.98
C ASP A 34 8.23 -1.93 26.29
N PRO A 35 7.61 -2.96 25.64
CA PRO A 35 6.42 -2.76 24.83
C PRO A 35 5.18 -2.37 25.61
N ALA A 36 5.15 -2.64 26.92
CA ALA A 36 4.02 -2.34 27.81
C ALA A 36 4.21 -1.05 28.63
N GLY A 37 5.44 -0.54 28.76
CA GLY A 37 5.74 0.63 29.63
C GLY A 37 6.20 1.86 28.87
N LYS A 38 7.08 1.72 27.86
CA LYS A 38 7.59 2.85 27.09
C LYS A 38 6.49 3.54 26.29
N GLN A 39 6.35 4.85 26.49
CA GLN A 39 5.39 5.67 25.71
C GLN A 39 5.96 5.95 24.32
N ILE A 40 5.17 5.65 23.28
CA ILE A 40 5.48 5.97 21.89
C ILE A 40 5.17 7.45 21.65
N LYS A 41 6.13 8.16 21.08
CA LYS A 41 6.05 9.60 20.78
C LYS A 41 6.06 9.89 19.28
N LYS A 42 6.79 9.08 18.52
CA LYS A 42 6.93 9.26 17.07
C LYS A 42 6.88 7.92 16.34
N VAL A 43 6.12 7.87 15.26
CA VAL A 43 6.04 6.74 14.32
C VAL A 43 6.52 7.20 12.95
N ALA A 44 7.47 6.48 12.37
CA ALA A 44 7.88 6.62 10.98
C ALA A 44 7.01 5.70 10.11
N PHE A 45 6.64 6.15 8.93
CA PHE A 45 5.81 5.42 7.97
C PHE A 45 6.54 5.28 6.65
N ALA A 46 6.67 4.07 6.12
CA ALA A 46 7.31 3.78 4.84
C ALA A 46 6.56 2.67 4.10
N VAL A 47 6.81 2.52 2.80
CA VAL A 47 6.29 1.36 2.05
C VAL A 47 7.06 0.11 2.45
N ASP A 48 8.39 0.14 2.42
CA ASP A 48 9.25 -1.04 2.59
C ASP A 48 10.07 -1.01 3.87
N ALA A 49 10.20 -2.17 4.55
CA ALA A 49 11.19 -2.41 5.59
C ALA A 49 12.56 -2.74 4.95
N CYS A 50 13.21 -1.75 4.36
CA CYS A 50 14.57 -1.87 3.83
C CYS A 50 15.59 -1.20 4.75
N GLN A 51 16.90 -1.38 4.51
CA GLN A 51 17.92 -0.75 5.35
C GLN A 51 17.80 0.78 5.32
N GLU A 52 17.51 1.35 4.16
CA GLU A 52 17.39 2.79 3.97
C GLU A 52 16.22 3.38 4.80
N SER A 53 15.04 2.76 4.75
CA SER A 53 13.88 3.22 5.54
C SER A 53 14.12 3.09 7.05
N ILE A 54 14.79 2.00 7.47
CA ILE A 54 15.18 1.79 8.86
C ILE A 54 16.17 2.86 9.34
N ASP A 55 17.22 3.13 8.56
CA ASP A 55 18.22 4.13 8.92
C ASP A 55 17.63 5.56 8.98
N LYS A 56 16.73 5.89 8.04
CA LYS A 56 16.00 7.15 8.06
C LYS A 56 15.05 7.25 9.27
N ALA A 57 14.34 6.18 9.62
CA ALA A 57 13.47 6.16 10.81
C ALA A 57 14.28 6.36 12.12
N ILE A 58 15.46 5.74 12.21
CA ILE A 58 16.40 5.94 13.32
C ILE A 58 16.88 7.40 13.39
N ALA A 59 17.26 7.99 12.25
CA ALA A 59 17.70 9.39 12.16
C ALA A 59 16.59 10.37 12.57
N GLU A 60 15.33 10.04 12.30
CA GLU A 60 14.15 10.77 12.74
C GLU A 60 13.82 10.57 14.24
N ASN A 61 14.57 9.73 14.96
CA ASN A 61 14.29 9.31 16.35
C ASN A 61 12.88 8.73 16.52
N ALA A 62 12.43 7.93 15.55
CA ALA A 62 11.16 7.23 15.64
C ALA A 62 11.21 6.09 16.65
N ASP A 63 10.13 5.90 17.40
CA ASP A 63 9.97 4.77 18.32
C ASP A 63 9.49 3.51 17.60
N VAL A 64 8.76 3.71 16.49
CA VAL A 64 8.16 2.65 15.66
C VAL A 64 8.35 2.99 14.19
N LEU A 65 8.64 1.99 13.38
CA LEU A 65 8.53 2.03 11.93
C LEU A 65 7.31 1.20 11.52
N PHE A 66 6.30 1.86 10.96
CA PHE A 66 5.15 1.23 10.31
C PHE A 66 5.45 1.07 8.83
N VAL A 67 5.24 -0.13 8.27
CA VAL A 67 5.49 -0.41 6.86
C VAL A 67 4.35 -1.19 6.21
N HIS A 68 4.26 -1.10 4.88
CA HIS A 68 3.44 -2.00 4.09
C HIS A 68 4.14 -3.35 3.91
N HIS A 69 5.36 -3.36 3.42
CA HIS A 69 6.16 -4.57 3.25
C HIS A 69 7.11 -4.79 4.42
N GLY A 70 6.80 -5.76 5.27
CA GLY A 70 7.61 -6.14 6.41
C GLY A 70 8.82 -7.01 6.08
N LEU A 71 9.47 -7.51 7.14
CA LEU A 71 10.64 -8.38 7.04
C LEU A 71 10.30 -9.88 7.05
N PHE A 72 9.09 -10.26 7.45
CA PHE A 72 8.68 -11.65 7.65
C PHE A 72 7.44 -11.97 6.80
N TRP A 73 7.49 -13.13 6.11
CA TRP A 73 6.53 -13.51 5.07
C TRP A 73 6.09 -14.97 5.21
N GLY A 74 5.72 -15.39 6.42
CA GLY A 74 5.16 -16.72 6.68
C GLY A 74 6.14 -17.87 6.50
N HIS A 75 7.44 -17.63 6.42
CA HIS A 75 8.46 -18.65 6.37
C HIS A 75 9.72 -18.23 7.16
N SER A 76 10.48 -19.23 7.60
CA SER A 76 11.71 -18.97 8.36
C SER A 76 12.77 -18.29 7.50
N VAL A 77 13.29 -17.17 7.96
CA VAL A 77 14.38 -16.43 7.32
C VAL A 77 15.59 -16.45 8.27
N PRO A 78 16.76 -17.00 7.84
CA PRO A 78 17.98 -16.96 8.65
C PRO A 78 18.42 -15.50 8.92
N VAL A 79 18.75 -15.21 10.18
CA VAL A 79 19.21 -13.88 10.61
C VAL A 79 20.69 -13.71 10.25
N THR A 80 20.96 -13.50 8.95
CA THR A 80 22.30 -13.34 8.38
C THR A 80 22.31 -12.21 7.33
N LYS A 81 23.47 -11.69 6.99
CA LYS A 81 23.67 -10.68 5.92
C LYS A 81 22.68 -9.48 6.08
N ASN A 82 21.94 -9.14 5.02
CA ASN A 82 21.01 -8.00 5.01
C ASN A 82 19.92 -8.11 6.09
N HIS A 83 19.38 -9.32 6.31
CA HIS A 83 18.36 -9.56 7.34
C HIS A 83 18.93 -9.31 8.75
N TYR A 84 20.17 -9.77 9.01
CA TYR A 84 20.89 -9.44 10.26
C TYR A 84 21.08 -7.93 10.43
N ASN A 85 21.51 -7.21 9.38
CA ASN A 85 21.75 -5.79 9.45
C ASN A 85 20.47 -5.03 9.82
N ARG A 86 19.36 -5.32 9.13
CA ARG A 86 18.04 -4.70 9.37
C ARG A 86 17.56 -4.93 10.79
N LEU A 87 17.51 -6.18 11.23
CA LEU A 87 17.08 -6.51 12.59
C LEU A 87 18.02 -5.93 13.66
N SER A 88 19.33 -6.00 13.43
CA SER A 88 20.32 -5.43 14.34
C SER A 88 20.18 -3.90 14.49
N SER A 89 19.88 -3.19 13.39
CA SER A 89 19.64 -1.74 13.43
C SER A 89 18.40 -1.41 14.24
N LEU A 90 17.29 -2.09 14.02
CA LEU A 90 16.04 -1.90 14.78
C LEU A 90 16.25 -2.17 16.27
N ILE A 91 16.80 -3.35 16.63
CA ILE A 91 16.96 -3.78 18.02
C ILE A 91 17.94 -2.87 18.79
N LYS A 92 19.08 -2.51 18.19
CA LYS A 92 20.09 -1.64 18.86
C LYS A 92 19.57 -0.24 19.14
N ASN A 93 18.74 0.29 18.27
CA ASN A 93 18.18 1.63 18.39
C ASN A 93 16.80 1.65 19.06
N ASP A 94 16.32 0.50 19.53
CA ASP A 94 15.04 0.36 20.24
C ASP A 94 13.83 0.85 19.41
N VAL A 95 13.87 0.63 18.08
CA VAL A 95 12.80 0.94 17.13
C VAL A 95 11.99 -0.32 16.88
N ALA A 96 10.69 -0.28 17.14
CA ALA A 96 9.78 -1.37 16.82
C ALA A 96 9.42 -1.36 15.32
N LEU A 97 9.09 -2.54 14.77
CA LEU A 97 8.59 -2.69 13.40
C LEU A 97 7.19 -3.26 13.41
N PHE A 98 6.25 -2.56 12.78
CA PHE A 98 4.89 -3.00 12.53
C PHE A 98 4.67 -3.06 11.01
N ALA A 99 4.17 -4.19 10.50
CA ALA A 99 3.89 -4.39 9.07
C ALA A 99 2.41 -4.64 8.83
N CYS A 100 1.87 -4.11 7.71
CA CYS A 100 0.50 -4.36 7.30
C CYS A 100 0.43 -4.36 5.77
N HIS A 101 0.29 -5.56 5.18
CA HIS A 101 0.28 -5.79 3.73
C HIS A 101 -1.16 -5.76 3.19
N ILE A 102 -1.73 -6.90 2.81
CA ILE A 102 -3.08 -6.97 2.23
C ILE A 102 -4.18 -6.28 3.06
N PRO A 103 -4.18 -6.33 4.41
CA PRO A 103 -5.18 -5.58 5.17
C PRO A 103 -5.10 -4.06 4.92
N LEU A 104 -3.91 -3.52 4.63
CA LEU A 104 -3.76 -2.11 4.26
C LEU A 104 -4.25 -1.86 2.83
N ASP A 105 -4.02 -2.76 1.87
CA ASP A 105 -4.55 -2.60 0.51
C ASP A 105 -6.08 -2.54 0.48
N ALA A 106 -6.71 -3.45 1.22
CA ALA A 106 -8.15 -3.64 1.24
C ALA A 106 -8.92 -2.67 2.17
N SER A 107 -8.22 -1.95 3.06
CA SER A 107 -8.87 -1.07 4.03
C SER A 107 -9.71 0.01 3.34
N LYS A 108 -11.01 0.07 3.68
CA LYS A 108 -11.95 1.08 3.16
C LYS A 108 -11.73 2.48 3.74
N ILE A 109 -10.93 2.59 4.79
CA ILE A 109 -10.70 3.85 5.52
C ILE A 109 -9.35 4.46 5.16
N VAL A 110 -8.29 3.64 5.17
CA VAL A 110 -6.89 4.08 4.99
C VAL A 110 -6.14 3.27 3.93
N GLY A 111 -6.86 2.47 3.13
CA GLY A 111 -6.25 1.54 2.19
C GLY A 111 -5.58 2.19 0.99
N ASN A 112 -4.61 1.48 0.41
CA ASN A 112 -3.99 1.90 -0.85
C ASN A 112 -5.05 2.03 -1.95
N ASN A 113 -5.87 1.02 -2.16
CA ASN A 113 -6.83 0.97 -3.26
C ASN A 113 -7.98 1.96 -3.08
N TYR A 114 -8.60 1.99 -1.90
CA TYR A 114 -9.65 2.95 -1.60
C TYR A 114 -9.11 4.39 -1.55
N GLY A 115 -7.90 4.61 -1.06
CA GLY A 115 -7.24 5.91 -1.07
C GLY A 115 -7.00 6.44 -2.49
N LEU A 116 -6.58 5.59 -3.43
CA LEU A 116 -6.47 5.92 -4.85
C LEU A 116 -7.85 6.25 -5.45
N ALA A 117 -8.89 5.44 -5.13
CA ALA A 117 -10.26 5.69 -5.58
C ALA A 117 -10.80 7.04 -5.08
N PHE A 118 -10.56 7.39 -3.82
CA PHE A 118 -10.94 8.69 -3.25
C PHE A 118 -10.17 9.84 -3.90
N ARG A 119 -8.87 9.68 -4.14
CA ARG A 119 -8.04 10.68 -4.85
C ARG A 119 -8.57 10.96 -6.26
N LEU A 120 -9.05 9.93 -6.96
CA LEU A 120 -9.69 10.05 -8.26
C LEU A 120 -11.08 10.70 -8.19
N GLY A 121 -11.77 10.60 -7.06
CA GLY A 121 -13.16 11.01 -6.89
C GLY A 121 -14.14 10.02 -7.52
N LEU A 122 -13.84 8.72 -7.40
CA LEU A 122 -14.76 7.66 -7.84
C LEU A 122 -15.96 7.58 -6.88
N GLU A 123 -17.14 7.32 -7.46
CA GLU A 123 -18.39 7.09 -6.76
C GLU A 123 -18.82 5.61 -6.90
N ASN A 124 -19.82 5.18 -6.15
CA ASN A 124 -20.39 3.82 -6.21
C ASN A 124 -19.35 2.70 -6.02
N LEU A 125 -18.45 2.89 -5.04
CA LEU A 125 -17.34 1.98 -4.78
C LEU A 125 -17.84 0.59 -4.36
N GLN A 126 -17.22 -0.45 -4.93
CA GLN A 126 -17.47 -1.86 -4.65
C GLN A 126 -16.14 -2.59 -4.47
N ASP A 127 -16.14 -3.63 -3.63
CA ASP A 127 -14.98 -4.51 -3.49
C ASP A 127 -14.69 -5.21 -4.82
N PHE A 128 -13.41 -5.35 -5.16
CA PHE A 128 -12.90 -5.90 -6.41
C PHE A 128 -11.63 -6.70 -6.16
N GLY A 129 -11.21 -7.51 -7.15
CA GLY A 129 -9.92 -8.20 -7.13
C GLY A 129 -9.91 -9.35 -6.13
N LEU A 130 -10.57 -10.46 -6.47
CA LEU A 130 -10.57 -11.67 -5.65
C LEU A 130 -9.20 -12.34 -5.68
N TRP A 131 -8.47 -12.28 -4.58
CA TRP A 131 -7.17 -12.90 -4.42
C TRP A 131 -7.19 -13.84 -3.19
N ARG A 132 -6.91 -15.13 -3.40
CA ARG A 132 -6.91 -16.17 -2.36
C ARG A 132 -8.17 -16.17 -1.48
N GLY A 133 -9.33 -15.87 -2.07
CA GLY A 133 -10.61 -15.81 -1.36
C GLY A 133 -10.92 -14.48 -0.67
N MET A 134 -10.07 -13.46 -0.81
CA MET A 134 -10.22 -12.13 -0.23
C MET A 134 -10.33 -11.09 -1.36
N ASN A 135 -11.23 -10.11 -1.21
CA ASN A 135 -11.24 -8.94 -2.11
C ASN A 135 -10.19 -7.94 -1.61
N ILE A 136 -9.22 -7.62 -2.46
CA ILE A 136 -8.09 -6.78 -2.09
C ILE A 136 -8.13 -5.39 -2.71
N GLY A 137 -8.86 -5.21 -3.80
CA GLY A 137 -8.99 -3.99 -4.58
C GLY A 137 -10.36 -3.32 -4.49
N VAL A 138 -10.57 -2.33 -5.32
CA VAL A 138 -11.81 -1.57 -5.41
C VAL A 138 -12.16 -1.27 -6.87
N LYS A 139 -13.45 -1.25 -7.21
CA LYS A 139 -13.94 -0.66 -8.46
C LYS A 139 -14.99 0.41 -8.18
N GLY A 140 -15.12 1.35 -9.12
CA GLY A 140 -16.08 2.44 -9.01
C GLY A 140 -16.23 3.18 -10.33
N GLU A 141 -16.89 4.32 -10.32
CA GLU A 141 -17.12 5.09 -11.53
C GLU A 141 -16.94 6.60 -11.33
N PHE A 142 -16.54 7.29 -12.38
CA PHE A 142 -16.56 8.74 -12.40
C PHE A 142 -18.01 9.24 -12.62
N LYS A 143 -18.39 10.31 -11.93
CA LYS A 143 -19.65 11.00 -12.17
C LYS A 143 -19.73 11.50 -13.63
N THR A 144 -18.65 12.09 -14.11
CA THR A 144 -18.45 12.50 -15.51
C THR A 144 -17.23 11.78 -16.07
N PRO A 145 -17.34 11.09 -17.21
CA PRO A 145 -16.20 10.38 -17.82
C PRO A 145 -15.01 11.30 -18.09
N LEU A 146 -13.80 10.80 -17.79
CA LEU A 146 -12.52 11.53 -17.92
C LEU A 146 -11.62 10.87 -18.98
N SER A 147 -10.69 11.64 -19.55
CA SER A 147 -9.60 11.09 -20.36
C SER A 147 -8.51 10.49 -19.48
N ILE A 148 -7.67 9.62 -20.03
CA ILE A 148 -6.50 9.07 -19.34
C ILE A 148 -5.57 10.17 -18.83
N GLU A 149 -5.38 11.25 -19.62
CA GLU A 149 -4.56 12.39 -19.20
C GLU A 149 -5.13 13.11 -17.96
N GLU A 150 -6.46 13.31 -17.90
CA GLU A 150 -7.14 13.89 -16.75
C GLU A 150 -7.02 12.99 -15.51
N ILE A 151 -7.11 11.68 -15.70
CA ILE A 151 -6.93 10.67 -14.63
C ILE A 151 -5.49 10.69 -14.10
N CYS A 152 -4.49 10.68 -14.98
CA CYS A 152 -3.09 10.75 -14.58
C CYS A 152 -2.80 12.02 -13.76
N LYS A 153 -3.32 13.17 -14.14
CA LYS A 153 -3.18 14.43 -13.37
C LYS A 153 -3.78 14.35 -11.96
N LYS A 154 -4.78 13.49 -11.74
CA LYS A 154 -5.37 13.28 -10.41
C LYS A 154 -4.56 12.26 -9.58
N LEU A 155 -4.04 11.20 -10.22
CA LEU A 155 -3.28 10.15 -9.57
C LEU A 155 -1.90 10.61 -9.13
N PHE A 156 -1.19 11.28 -10.03
CA PHE A 156 0.22 11.63 -9.85
C PHE A 156 0.36 13.11 -9.49
N LYS A 157 1.16 13.38 -8.47
CA LYS A 157 1.46 14.74 -8.00
C LYS A 157 2.90 15.10 -8.40
N ASN A 158 3.22 16.40 -8.40
CA ASN A 158 4.61 16.89 -8.55
C ASN A 158 5.34 16.38 -9.80
N ASP A 159 4.66 16.32 -10.95
CA ASP A 159 5.20 15.84 -12.22
C ASP A 159 5.61 14.35 -12.26
N GLU A 160 5.22 13.56 -11.28
CA GLU A 160 5.30 12.11 -11.33
C GLU A 160 4.53 11.58 -12.55
N LYS A 161 5.00 10.47 -13.11
CA LYS A 161 4.37 9.84 -14.27
C LYS A 161 4.16 8.36 -14.01
N PRO A 162 3.12 7.76 -14.59
CA PRO A 162 2.98 6.32 -14.57
C PRO A 162 4.14 5.66 -15.33
N ASN A 163 4.50 4.46 -14.92
CA ASN A 163 5.52 3.66 -15.61
C ASN A 163 5.05 3.23 -17.00
N ILE A 164 3.77 2.83 -17.11
CA ILE A 164 3.17 2.34 -18.35
C ILE A 164 1.75 2.88 -18.47
N ILE A 165 1.37 3.30 -19.67
CA ILE A 165 -0.01 3.54 -20.08
C ILE A 165 -0.29 2.67 -21.30
N LEU A 166 -1.31 1.82 -21.23
CA LEU A 166 -1.91 1.13 -22.36
C LEU A 166 -3.27 1.77 -22.63
N ASP A 167 -3.36 2.53 -23.70
CA ASP A 167 -4.57 3.27 -24.10
C ASP A 167 -5.23 2.58 -25.28
N PHE A 168 -5.96 1.49 -24.98
CA PHE A 168 -6.62 0.65 -26.00
C PHE A 168 -8.14 0.68 -25.94
N GLY A 169 -8.70 1.27 -24.88
CA GLY A 169 -10.14 1.29 -24.65
C GLY A 169 -10.81 2.58 -25.12
N ASN A 170 -11.85 2.97 -24.42
CA ASN A 170 -12.65 4.15 -24.71
C ASN A 170 -11.85 5.46 -24.49
N GLU A 171 -12.04 6.46 -25.37
CA GLU A 171 -11.45 7.81 -25.22
C GLU A 171 -11.83 8.48 -23.87
N LYS A 172 -13.03 8.18 -23.38
CA LYS A 172 -13.55 8.66 -22.11
C LYS A 172 -13.87 7.49 -21.17
N ILE A 173 -13.17 7.47 -20.07
CA ILE A 173 -13.25 6.45 -19.03
C ILE A 173 -14.39 6.79 -18.06
N LYS A 174 -15.31 5.86 -17.87
CA LYS A 174 -16.40 5.93 -16.91
C LYS A 174 -16.14 5.03 -15.70
N THR A 175 -15.78 3.77 -15.93
CA THR A 175 -15.62 2.74 -14.91
C THR A 175 -14.14 2.39 -14.70
N VAL A 176 -13.74 2.22 -13.44
CA VAL A 176 -12.34 1.99 -13.06
C VAL A 176 -12.25 0.88 -12.02
N ALA A 177 -11.30 -0.03 -12.19
CA ALA A 177 -10.90 -0.98 -11.17
C ALA A 177 -9.44 -0.70 -10.74
N ILE A 178 -9.14 -0.88 -9.46
CA ILE A 178 -7.83 -0.53 -8.86
C ILE A 178 -7.34 -1.66 -7.98
N ILE A 179 -6.12 -2.12 -8.22
CA ILE A 179 -5.32 -2.93 -7.30
C ILE A 179 -3.89 -2.41 -7.35
N SER A 180 -3.39 -1.83 -6.25
CA SER A 180 -2.02 -1.32 -6.10
C SER A 180 -0.97 -2.41 -6.19
N GLY A 181 0.30 -2.04 -6.30
CA GLY A 181 1.41 -2.98 -6.28
C GLY A 181 1.51 -3.89 -7.50
N GLY A 182 1.91 -5.13 -7.27
CA GLY A 182 2.20 -6.12 -8.31
C GLY A 182 0.99 -6.93 -8.79
N ALA A 183 -0.12 -6.27 -9.16
CA ALA A 183 -1.38 -6.93 -9.51
C ALA A 183 -1.67 -6.94 -11.04
N GLY A 184 -0.63 -6.99 -11.88
CA GLY A 184 -0.81 -7.08 -13.34
C GLY A 184 -1.66 -8.27 -13.78
N ASP A 185 -1.53 -9.41 -13.12
CA ASP A 185 -2.27 -10.64 -13.45
C ASP A 185 -3.77 -10.54 -13.16
N ASP A 186 -4.20 -9.61 -12.31
CA ASP A 186 -5.60 -9.39 -12.01
C ASP A 186 -6.36 -8.59 -13.11
N LEU A 187 -5.68 -8.20 -14.19
CA LEU A 187 -6.29 -7.58 -15.38
C LEU A 187 -7.45 -8.44 -15.95
N ASP A 188 -7.35 -9.76 -15.88
CA ASP A 188 -8.43 -10.68 -16.32
C ASP A 188 -9.75 -10.41 -15.58
N GLN A 189 -9.69 -10.06 -14.30
CA GLN A 189 -10.87 -9.73 -13.50
C GLN A 189 -11.48 -8.40 -13.94
N ALA A 190 -10.64 -7.41 -14.27
CA ALA A 190 -11.09 -6.11 -14.78
C ALA A 190 -11.79 -6.27 -16.14
N ILE A 191 -11.27 -7.13 -17.02
CA ILE A 191 -11.87 -7.49 -18.30
C ILE A 191 -13.22 -8.18 -18.09
N ALA A 192 -13.28 -9.17 -17.20
CA ALA A 192 -14.52 -9.90 -16.90
C ALA A 192 -15.63 -8.99 -16.34
N ASP A 193 -15.26 -7.94 -15.60
CA ASP A 193 -16.18 -6.94 -15.07
C ASP A 193 -16.51 -5.81 -16.07
N ASN A 194 -15.93 -5.84 -17.28
CA ASN A 194 -16.12 -4.84 -18.34
C ASN A 194 -15.88 -3.40 -17.87
N VAL A 195 -14.81 -3.17 -17.10
CA VAL A 195 -14.41 -1.80 -16.73
C VAL A 195 -13.64 -1.14 -17.88
N ASP A 196 -13.72 0.19 -17.99
CA ASP A 196 -13.02 0.94 -19.05
C ASP A 196 -11.51 1.04 -18.77
N LEU A 197 -11.11 1.08 -17.47
CA LEU A 197 -9.74 1.28 -17.05
C LEU A 197 -9.38 0.38 -15.86
N TYR A 198 -8.24 -0.27 -15.96
CA TYR A 198 -7.58 -0.93 -14.84
C TYR A 198 -6.36 -0.13 -14.36
N ILE A 199 -6.24 0.09 -13.06
CA ILE A 199 -5.09 0.78 -12.45
C ILE A 199 -4.38 -0.19 -11.50
N THR A 200 -3.06 -0.34 -11.71
CA THR A 200 -2.19 -1.18 -10.88
C THR A 200 -0.81 -0.54 -10.72
N GLY A 201 0.10 -1.14 -9.94
CA GLY A 201 1.48 -0.68 -9.85
C GLY A 201 2.36 -1.23 -10.97
N GLU A 202 2.24 -2.51 -11.28
CA GLU A 202 3.11 -3.20 -12.24
C GLU A 202 2.33 -3.92 -13.34
N LEU A 203 2.98 -4.05 -14.51
CA LEU A 203 2.49 -4.86 -15.64
C LEU A 203 3.63 -5.72 -16.20
N GLY A 204 3.33 -6.98 -16.50
CA GLY A 204 4.21 -7.85 -17.26
C GLY A 204 4.01 -7.71 -18.79
N HIS A 205 4.84 -8.37 -19.54
CA HIS A 205 4.81 -8.34 -21.02
C HIS A 205 3.51 -8.94 -21.59
N GLU A 206 2.99 -9.98 -20.95
CA GLU A 206 1.80 -10.73 -21.36
C GLU A 206 0.53 -9.89 -21.30
N GLN A 207 0.42 -8.93 -20.38
CA GLN A 207 -0.75 -8.08 -20.23
C GLN A 207 -0.94 -7.11 -21.41
N PHE A 208 0.13 -6.83 -22.19
CA PHE A 208 0.03 -5.91 -23.33
C PHE A 208 -0.99 -6.39 -24.38
N HIS A 209 -0.86 -7.65 -24.84
CA HIS A 209 -1.78 -8.19 -25.85
C HIS A 209 -3.16 -8.46 -25.26
N LEU A 210 -3.20 -8.90 -24.00
CA LEU A 210 -4.45 -9.11 -23.28
C LEU A 210 -5.28 -7.81 -23.21
N ALA A 211 -4.68 -6.70 -22.81
CA ALA A 211 -5.35 -5.39 -22.78
C ALA A 211 -5.79 -4.93 -24.16
N LYS A 212 -4.91 -5.08 -25.17
CA LYS A 212 -5.18 -4.64 -26.53
C LYS A 212 -6.32 -5.40 -27.20
N GLU A 213 -6.35 -6.72 -27.06
CA GLU A 213 -7.36 -7.59 -27.69
C GLU A 213 -8.73 -7.48 -27.03
N ASN A 214 -8.76 -7.05 -25.75
CA ASN A 214 -9.99 -6.80 -24.99
C ASN A 214 -10.38 -5.32 -24.96
N GLU A 215 -9.67 -4.45 -25.69
CA GLU A 215 -9.97 -3.03 -25.82
C GLU A 215 -10.13 -2.32 -24.44
N ILE A 216 -9.30 -2.70 -23.43
CA ILE A 216 -9.28 -2.10 -22.11
C ILE A 216 -8.04 -1.22 -21.92
N SER A 217 -8.19 -0.06 -21.31
CA SER A 217 -7.07 0.78 -20.95
C SER A 217 -6.46 0.37 -19.61
N VAL A 218 -5.12 0.51 -19.46
CA VAL A 218 -4.41 0.18 -18.22
C VAL A 218 -3.41 1.27 -17.87
N ILE A 219 -3.34 1.63 -16.58
CA ILE A 219 -2.29 2.48 -16.01
C ILE A 219 -1.51 1.67 -14.99
N ALA A 220 -0.21 1.44 -15.24
CA ALA A 220 0.72 0.95 -14.23
C ALA A 220 1.47 2.14 -13.61
N GLY A 221 1.09 2.49 -12.38
CA GLY A 221 1.53 3.70 -11.70
C GLY A 221 2.89 3.60 -11.00
N GLY A 222 3.48 2.41 -10.98
CA GLY A 222 4.63 2.05 -10.15
C GLY A 222 4.20 1.39 -8.85
N HIS A 223 4.85 0.28 -8.49
CA HIS A 223 4.56 -0.48 -7.28
C HIS A 223 4.62 0.44 -6.06
N TYR A 224 5.80 1.03 -5.84
CA TYR A 224 6.04 1.95 -4.74
C TYR A 224 5.03 3.11 -4.70
N ASN A 225 4.81 3.78 -5.84
CA ASN A 225 3.97 4.97 -5.91
C ASN A 225 2.51 4.70 -5.57
N THR A 226 1.99 3.54 -5.98
CA THR A 226 0.60 3.14 -5.70
C THR A 226 0.38 2.73 -4.24
N GLU A 227 1.45 2.42 -3.51
CA GLU A 227 1.39 1.97 -2.10
C GLU A 227 1.83 3.04 -1.07
N THR A 228 2.29 4.20 -1.52
CA THR A 228 2.55 5.34 -0.62
C THR A 228 1.28 5.90 0.00
N VAL A 229 0.13 5.63 -0.61
CA VAL A 229 -1.17 6.21 -0.24
C VAL A 229 -1.64 5.66 1.10
N GLY A 230 -1.67 4.35 1.27
CA GLY A 230 -2.16 3.70 2.49
C GLY A 230 -1.33 4.06 3.71
N VAL A 231 -0.01 3.96 3.64
CA VAL A 231 0.88 4.32 4.76
C VAL A 231 0.76 5.79 5.13
N SER A 232 0.53 6.67 4.14
CA SER A 232 0.28 8.10 4.39
C SER A 232 -1.06 8.34 5.09
N LEU A 233 -2.12 7.65 4.69
CA LEU A 233 -3.44 7.75 5.31
C LEU A 233 -3.45 7.21 6.75
N VAL A 234 -2.71 6.13 7.03
CA VAL A 234 -2.51 5.63 8.41
C VAL A 234 -1.79 6.68 9.26
N MET A 235 -0.74 7.31 8.72
CA MET A 235 -0.02 8.40 9.39
C MET A 235 -0.95 9.56 9.72
N GLU A 236 -1.71 10.04 8.73
CA GLU A 236 -2.65 11.15 8.91
C GLU A 236 -3.70 10.84 9.98
N LYS A 237 -4.29 9.63 9.93
CA LYS A 237 -5.25 9.16 10.92
C LYS A 237 -4.65 9.13 12.34
N LEU A 238 -3.45 8.56 12.50
CA LEU A 238 -2.76 8.51 13.79
C LEU A 238 -2.56 9.93 14.36
N MET A 239 -2.09 10.86 13.53
CA MET A 239 -1.82 12.25 13.95
C MET A 239 -3.11 13.03 14.28
N GLN A 240 -4.22 12.72 13.60
CA GLN A 240 -5.52 13.35 13.86
C GLN A 240 -6.17 12.86 15.15
N GLU A 241 -6.01 11.57 15.47
CA GLU A 241 -6.70 10.93 16.60
C GLU A 241 -5.86 10.82 17.87
N THR A 242 -4.55 11.13 17.79
CA THR A 242 -3.62 10.99 18.91
C THR A 242 -2.63 12.15 18.98
N ASN A 243 -1.85 12.19 20.07
CA ASN A 243 -0.74 13.13 20.21
C ASN A 243 0.62 12.56 19.72
N ILE A 244 0.60 11.44 18.97
CA ILE A 244 1.81 10.82 18.44
C ILE A 244 2.19 11.53 17.14
N GLN A 245 3.47 11.86 16.99
CA GLN A 245 3.99 12.45 15.77
C GLN A 245 4.15 11.38 14.70
N GLY A 246 3.75 11.70 13.47
CA GLY A 246 3.99 10.89 12.27
C GLY A 246 5.04 11.54 11.37
N VAL A 247 5.89 10.75 10.74
CA VAL A 247 6.81 11.19 9.68
C VAL A 247 6.80 10.15 8.56
N PHE A 248 6.57 10.61 7.32
CA PHE A 248 6.70 9.74 6.15
C PHE A 248 8.17 9.62 5.76
N ILE A 249 8.62 8.40 5.52
CA ILE A 249 9.98 8.08 5.07
C ILE A 249 9.91 7.67 3.60
N ASP A 250 10.37 8.56 2.75
CA ASP A 250 10.44 8.31 1.31
C ASP A 250 11.69 7.49 0.97
N ALA A 251 11.46 6.31 0.35
CA ALA A 251 12.53 5.42 -0.12
C ALA A 251 12.12 4.80 -1.47
N PRO A 252 12.00 5.63 -2.54
CA PRO A 252 11.43 5.21 -3.81
C PRO A 252 12.29 4.18 -4.53
N THR A 253 11.63 3.19 -5.12
CA THR A 253 12.28 2.13 -5.93
C THR A 253 12.26 2.47 -7.43
N ASN A 254 11.39 3.36 -7.87
CA ASN A 254 11.10 3.68 -9.28
C ASN A 254 10.58 2.46 -10.09
N MET A 255 10.00 1.48 -9.39
CA MET A 255 9.39 0.28 -9.99
C MET A 255 7.87 0.33 -9.88
#